data_d89f8874f2f0777091a4e9b2d493e9d0
#
_entry.id   d89f8874f2f0777091a4e9b2d493e9d0
#
_cell.length_a   1.000
_cell.length_b   1.000
_cell.length_c   1.000
_cell.angle_alpha   90.00
_cell.angle_beta   90.00
_cell.angle_gamma   90.00
#
_symmetry.space_group_name_H-M   'P 1'
#
loop_
_entity.id
_entity.type
_entity.pdbx_description
1 polymer ?
#
loop_
_entity_poly.entity_id
_entity_poly.type
_entity_poly.pdbx_seq_one_letter_code
_entity_poly.pdbx_strand_id
1 'polypeptide(L)'
;MPARSISAAPAVEPKSINGNPIQAISVFSRPEWTALVTKPGKGVEKVADLKGKSIAVTRGTDPHIFLIRALAEAGLKERDARLVLLQHADGRTALARGDVDAWAGLDPLMAAAELEDGAALFHRRPEHNTWGILNTPTAFAEKNPEIVKRVINVYETARKAALADIKPVQAALVAAARLPEPVIARQLTRTDLSTSVIGKVQAETITAAGVALQEAGVIKADVDVKGVVASLIEPKFTAHLAS
;
A
#
# COMPACT_ATOMS: atom_id res chain seq x y z
N MET A 1 46.98 -20.86 26.12
CA MET A 1 45.76 -21.21 25.34
C MET A 1 45.20 -19.95 24.73
N PRO A 2 45.15 -19.76 23.40
CA PRO A 2 44.57 -18.56 22.80
C PRO A 2 43.04 -18.65 22.85
N ALA A 3 42.43 -17.56 23.28
CA ALA A 3 40.98 -17.37 23.28
C ALA A 3 40.43 -17.46 21.83
N ARG A 4 39.50 -18.38 21.60
CA ARG A 4 38.75 -18.45 20.34
C ARG A 4 37.86 -17.23 20.23
N SER A 5 38.08 -16.38 19.24
CA SER A 5 37.15 -15.35 18.84
C SER A 5 35.84 -15.99 18.42
N ILE A 6 34.76 -15.61 19.09
CA ILE A 6 33.40 -15.94 18.65
C ILE A 6 33.18 -15.17 17.36
N SER A 7 33.22 -15.87 16.24
CA SER A 7 32.82 -15.33 14.94
C SER A 7 31.34 -14.94 15.06
N ALA A 8 31.06 -13.63 14.99
CA ALA A 8 29.70 -13.15 14.81
C ALA A 8 29.15 -13.81 13.55
N ALA A 9 27.97 -14.42 13.66
CA ALA A 9 27.24 -14.90 12.50
C ALA A 9 27.11 -13.74 11.49
N PRO A 10 27.26 -13.98 10.19
CA PRO A 10 27.14 -12.90 9.20
C PRO A 10 25.77 -12.25 9.37
N ALA A 11 25.76 -10.94 9.56
CA ALA A 11 24.52 -10.17 9.61
C ALA A 11 23.76 -10.46 8.30
N VAL A 12 22.53 -10.95 8.44
CA VAL A 12 21.65 -11.19 7.28
C VAL A 12 21.38 -9.83 6.66
N GLU A 13 21.87 -9.61 5.44
CA GLU A 13 21.59 -8.35 4.73
C GLU A 13 20.08 -8.18 4.54
N PRO A 14 19.52 -6.99 4.88
CA PRO A 14 18.13 -6.69 4.64
C PRO A 14 17.80 -6.85 3.16
N LYS A 15 16.76 -7.61 2.85
CA LYS A 15 16.36 -7.90 1.46
C LYS A 15 14.85 -7.81 1.31
N SER A 16 14.41 -7.30 0.17
CA SER A 16 13.02 -7.48 -0.27
C SER A 16 12.75 -8.94 -0.65
N ILE A 17 11.49 -9.31 -0.84
CA ILE A 17 11.08 -10.66 -1.30
C ILE A 17 11.80 -11.08 -2.59
N ASN A 18 12.16 -10.12 -3.45
CA ASN A 18 12.91 -10.35 -4.68
C ASN A 18 14.43 -10.37 -4.48
N GLY A 19 14.91 -10.35 -3.23
CA GLY A 19 16.33 -10.40 -2.90
C GLY A 19 17.08 -9.08 -3.04
N ASN A 20 16.42 -7.95 -3.38
CA ASN A 20 17.06 -6.66 -3.45
C ASN A 20 17.48 -6.16 -2.05
N PRO A 21 18.72 -5.72 -1.86
CA PRO A 21 19.24 -5.25 -0.58
C PRO A 21 18.74 -3.82 -0.28
N ILE A 22 17.52 -3.72 0.23
CA ILE A 22 16.87 -2.44 0.55
C ILE A 22 16.41 -2.42 2.01
N GLN A 23 16.30 -1.21 2.56
CA GLN A 23 15.75 -0.93 3.88
C GLN A 23 14.59 0.05 3.78
N ALA A 24 13.54 -0.20 4.53
CA ALA A 24 12.41 0.70 4.73
C ALA A 24 12.75 1.60 5.93
N ILE A 25 12.89 2.90 5.69
CA ILE A 25 13.52 3.84 6.63
C ILE A 25 12.59 4.90 7.21
N SER A 26 11.44 5.14 6.60
CA SER A 26 10.45 6.12 7.06
C SER A 26 9.10 5.87 6.42
N VAL A 27 8.05 6.36 7.07
CA VAL A 27 6.70 6.48 6.50
C VAL A 27 6.51 7.92 6.02
N PHE A 28 5.94 8.10 4.83
CA PHE A 28 5.57 9.44 4.37
C PHE A 28 4.05 9.66 4.32
N SER A 29 3.25 8.57 4.30
CA SER A 29 1.80 8.64 4.37
C SER A 29 1.17 7.28 4.68
N ARG A 30 -0.07 7.29 5.16
CA ARG A 30 -0.96 6.13 5.22
C ARG A 30 -2.24 6.47 4.46
N PRO A 31 -2.25 6.38 3.16
CA PRO A 31 -3.46 6.60 2.39
C PRO A 31 -4.36 5.38 2.43
N GLU A 32 -5.65 5.59 2.32
CA GLU A 32 -6.60 4.53 1.97
C GLU A 32 -6.56 4.36 0.44
N TRP A 33 -5.48 3.75 -0.06
CA TRP A 33 -5.22 3.60 -1.49
C TRP A 33 -6.35 2.90 -2.22
N THR A 34 -6.95 1.90 -1.55
CA THR A 34 -7.83 0.94 -2.21
C THR A 34 -9.12 0.74 -1.44
N ALA A 35 -10.17 0.49 -2.19
CA ALA A 35 -11.45 -0.03 -1.71
C ALA A 35 -12.08 -0.90 -2.82
N LEU A 36 -13.10 -1.68 -2.48
CA LEU A 36 -13.91 -2.34 -3.50
C LEU A 36 -15.04 -1.41 -3.93
N VAL A 37 -15.13 -1.22 -5.25
CA VAL A 37 -15.98 -0.23 -5.88
C VAL A 37 -17.01 -0.94 -6.77
N THR A 38 -18.26 -0.47 -6.71
CA THR A 38 -19.35 -0.93 -7.58
C THR A 38 -20.18 0.25 -8.08
N LYS A 39 -21.08 -0.01 -9.01
CA LYS A 39 -22.12 0.96 -9.36
C LYS A 39 -23.45 0.57 -8.72
N PRO A 40 -24.28 1.53 -8.33
CA PRO A 40 -25.64 1.26 -7.86
C PRO A 40 -26.42 0.39 -8.86
N GLY A 41 -27.21 -0.55 -8.35
CA GLY A 41 -28.02 -1.46 -9.18
C GLY A 41 -27.31 -2.71 -9.69
N LYS A 42 -26.01 -2.91 -9.38
CA LYS A 42 -25.28 -4.14 -9.76
C LYS A 42 -25.53 -5.32 -8.79
N GLY A 43 -26.31 -5.12 -7.72
CA GLY A 43 -26.57 -6.17 -6.73
C GLY A 43 -25.33 -6.58 -5.96
N VAL A 44 -24.45 -5.61 -5.67
CA VAL A 44 -23.24 -5.79 -4.87
C VAL A 44 -23.26 -4.74 -3.76
N GLU A 45 -23.56 -5.16 -2.53
CA GLU A 45 -23.62 -4.31 -1.34
C GLU A 45 -22.56 -4.71 -0.30
N LYS A 46 -22.12 -5.96 -0.34
CA LYS A 46 -21.10 -6.54 0.56
C LYS A 46 -20.22 -7.52 -0.17
N VAL A 47 -19.07 -7.85 0.41
CA VAL A 47 -18.07 -8.73 -0.23
C VAL A 47 -18.62 -10.12 -0.58
N ALA A 48 -19.54 -10.65 0.24
CA ALA A 48 -20.16 -11.95 -0.04
C ALA A 48 -20.96 -11.97 -1.36
N ASP A 49 -21.45 -10.81 -1.82
CA ASP A 49 -22.21 -10.69 -3.09
C ASP A 49 -21.30 -10.82 -4.31
N LEU A 50 -19.99 -10.79 -4.12
CA LEU A 50 -19.01 -10.95 -5.21
C LEU A 50 -18.92 -12.39 -5.74
N LYS A 51 -19.54 -13.36 -5.07
CA LYS A 51 -19.54 -14.74 -5.54
C LYS A 51 -20.18 -14.84 -6.94
N GLY A 52 -19.42 -15.36 -7.91
CA GLY A 52 -19.82 -15.46 -9.31
C GLY A 52 -19.79 -14.14 -10.09
N LYS A 53 -19.50 -13.02 -9.47
CA LYS A 53 -19.43 -11.70 -10.11
C LYS A 53 -18.09 -11.47 -10.81
N SER A 54 -18.10 -10.53 -11.78
CA SER A 54 -16.89 -10.08 -12.46
C SER A 54 -16.25 -8.90 -11.73
N ILE A 55 -14.95 -9.01 -11.45
CA ILE A 55 -14.20 -8.01 -10.71
C ILE A 55 -12.97 -7.59 -11.50
N ALA A 56 -12.90 -6.31 -11.89
CA ALA A 56 -11.68 -5.77 -12.48
C ALA A 56 -10.61 -5.59 -11.40
N VAL A 57 -9.38 -6.02 -11.67
CA VAL A 57 -8.24 -5.89 -10.76
C VAL A 57 -6.91 -5.88 -11.49
N THR A 58 -5.94 -5.11 -11.02
CA THR A 58 -4.55 -5.15 -11.49
C THR A 58 -3.76 -6.13 -10.61
N ARG A 59 -3.37 -7.27 -11.18
CA ARG A 59 -2.71 -8.35 -10.45
C ARG A 59 -1.38 -7.90 -9.82
N GLY A 60 -1.12 -8.34 -8.58
CA GLY A 60 0.13 -8.08 -7.86
C GLY A 60 0.28 -6.68 -7.29
N THR A 61 -0.80 -5.89 -7.25
CA THR A 61 -0.83 -4.52 -6.70
C THR A 61 -1.58 -4.46 -5.38
N ASP A 62 -1.55 -3.30 -4.70
CA ASP A 62 -2.31 -3.07 -3.46
C ASP A 62 -3.80 -3.40 -3.60
N PRO A 63 -4.53 -2.98 -4.67
CA PRO A 63 -5.91 -3.41 -4.90
C PRO A 63 -6.09 -4.94 -4.98
N HIS A 64 -5.12 -5.66 -5.52
CA HIS A 64 -5.19 -7.12 -5.57
C HIS A 64 -5.05 -7.73 -4.18
N ILE A 65 -4.09 -7.26 -3.38
CA ILE A 65 -3.90 -7.68 -1.98
C ILE A 65 -5.16 -7.39 -1.17
N PHE A 66 -5.73 -6.20 -1.34
CA PHE A 66 -6.95 -5.77 -0.67
C PHE A 66 -8.13 -6.69 -1.02
N LEU A 67 -8.32 -6.99 -2.30
CA LEU A 67 -9.38 -7.90 -2.78
C LEU A 67 -9.23 -9.31 -2.17
N ILE A 68 -8.01 -9.89 -2.20
CA ILE A 68 -7.74 -11.21 -1.62
C ILE A 68 -8.14 -11.24 -0.15
N ARG A 69 -7.71 -10.24 0.62
CA ARG A 69 -8.02 -10.14 2.05
C ARG A 69 -9.52 -10.00 2.31
N ALA A 70 -10.18 -9.13 1.53
CA ALA A 70 -11.63 -8.93 1.64
C ALA A 70 -12.41 -10.21 1.32
N LEU A 71 -12.04 -10.93 0.26
CA LEU A 71 -12.65 -12.21 -0.10
C LEU A 71 -12.46 -13.24 1.02
N ALA A 72 -11.23 -13.37 1.56
CA ALA A 72 -10.92 -14.32 2.62
C ALA A 72 -11.75 -14.05 3.88
N GLU A 73 -11.93 -12.79 4.30
CA GLU A 73 -12.79 -12.41 5.43
C GLU A 73 -14.27 -12.78 5.21
N ALA A 74 -14.71 -12.77 3.96
CA ALA A 74 -16.06 -13.20 3.59
C ALA A 74 -16.18 -14.72 3.35
N GLY A 75 -15.12 -15.49 3.62
CA GLY A 75 -15.08 -16.93 3.37
C GLY A 75 -15.01 -17.32 1.90
N LEU A 76 -14.62 -16.39 1.04
CA LEU A 76 -14.47 -16.59 -0.41
C LEU A 76 -12.99 -16.70 -0.81
N LYS A 77 -12.75 -17.26 -1.98
CA LYS A 77 -11.45 -17.31 -2.66
C LYS A 77 -11.54 -16.60 -4.00
N GLU A 78 -10.41 -16.25 -4.60
CA GLU A 78 -10.37 -15.62 -5.93
C GLU A 78 -11.16 -16.42 -6.98
N ARG A 79 -11.10 -17.75 -6.93
CA ARG A 79 -11.83 -18.66 -7.85
C ARG A 79 -13.35 -18.62 -7.70
N ASP A 80 -13.87 -18.05 -6.62
CA ASP A 80 -15.30 -17.90 -6.38
C ASP A 80 -15.89 -16.67 -7.09
N ALA A 81 -15.01 -15.83 -7.67
CA ALA A 81 -15.35 -14.69 -8.52
C ALA A 81 -14.63 -14.80 -9.87
N ARG A 82 -15.07 -14.03 -10.86
CA ARG A 82 -14.42 -13.93 -12.16
C ARG A 82 -13.50 -12.71 -12.18
N LEU A 83 -12.20 -12.89 -11.98
CA LEU A 83 -11.24 -11.79 -12.07
C LEU A 83 -11.01 -11.39 -13.54
N VAL A 84 -11.15 -10.10 -13.81
CA VAL A 84 -10.85 -9.48 -15.10
C VAL A 84 -9.58 -8.65 -14.89
N LEU A 85 -8.46 -9.13 -15.43
CA LEU A 85 -7.14 -8.51 -15.22
C LEU A 85 -7.00 -7.29 -16.13
N LEU A 86 -7.10 -6.11 -15.53
CA LEU A 86 -7.05 -4.81 -16.22
C LEU A 86 -6.11 -3.87 -15.45
N GLN A 87 -5.54 -2.90 -16.16
CA GLN A 87 -4.88 -1.77 -15.50
C GLN A 87 -5.91 -0.90 -14.79
N HIS A 88 -5.47 -0.11 -13.80
CA HIS A 88 -6.38 0.65 -12.93
C HIS A 88 -7.35 1.56 -13.70
N ALA A 89 -6.87 2.29 -14.71
CA ALA A 89 -7.71 3.18 -15.52
C ALA A 89 -8.73 2.40 -16.36
N ASP A 90 -8.32 1.26 -16.92
CA ASP A 90 -9.19 0.38 -17.70
C ASP A 90 -10.23 -0.29 -16.79
N GLY A 91 -9.85 -0.65 -15.56
CA GLY A 91 -10.74 -1.19 -14.54
C GLY A 91 -11.85 -0.21 -14.17
N ARG A 92 -11.52 1.07 -13.93
CA ARG A 92 -12.51 2.14 -13.74
C ARG A 92 -13.44 2.25 -14.95
N THR A 93 -12.88 2.28 -16.15
CA THR A 93 -13.64 2.39 -17.40
C THR A 93 -14.60 1.22 -17.58
N ALA A 94 -14.14 -0.02 -17.34
CA ALA A 94 -14.96 -1.22 -17.42
C ALA A 94 -16.12 -1.18 -16.42
N LEU A 95 -15.87 -0.72 -15.18
CA LEU A 95 -16.94 -0.53 -14.19
C LEU A 95 -17.94 0.55 -14.66
N ALA A 96 -17.47 1.69 -15.14
CA ALA A 96 -18.30 2.80 -15.60
C ALA A 96 -19.25 2.36 -16.75
N ARG A 97 -18.75 1.54 -17.68
CA ARG A 97 -19.51 0.95 -18.79
C ARG A 97 -20.45 -0.18 -18.37
N GLY A 98 -20.20 -0.79 -17.22
CA GLY A 98 -20.95 -1.94 -16.75
C GLY A 98 -20.45 -3.29 -17.26
N ASP A 99 -19.24 -3.34 -17.83
CA ASP A 99 -18.58 -4.54 -18.35
C ASP A 99 -18.14 -5.48 -17.20
N VAL A 100 -17.98 -4.91 -15.99
CA VAL A 100 -17.74 -5.65 -14.76
C VAL A 100 -18.73 -5.23 -13.67
N ASP A 101 -18.91 -6.10 -12.67
CA ASP A 101 -19.82 -5.86 -11.54
C ASP A 101 -19.14 -5.05 -10.43
N ALA A 102 -17.84 -5.23 -10.24
CA ALA A 102 -17.03 -4.53 -9.26
C ALA A 102 -15.61 -4.26 -9.78
N TRP A 103 -14.91 -3.39 -9.09
CA TRP A 103 -13.52 -3.05 -9.34
C TRP A 103 -12.76 -2.94 -8.02
N ALA A 104 -11.60 -3.56 -7.94
CA ALA A 104 -10.64 -3.30 -6.89
C ALA A 104 -9.94 -1.97 -7.21
N GLY A 105 -10.46 -0.90 -6.61
CA GLY A 105 -10.13 0.48 -6.95
C GLY A 105 -8.78 0.93 -6.40
N LEU A 106 -8.23 1.96 -7.02
CA LEU A 106 -7.03 2.65 -6.58
C LEU A 106 -7.23 4.17 -6.71
N ASP A 107 -6.89 4.93 -5.66
CA ASP A 107 -6.86 6.39 -5.73
C ASP A 107 -5.68 6.87 -6.62
N PRO A 108 -5.84 7.99 -7.32
CA PRO A 108 -6.99 8.93 -7.34
C PRO A 108 -8.16 8.51 -8.24
N LEU A 109 -8.04 7.42 -9.00
CA LEU A 109 -9.10 6.97 -9.93
C LEU A 109 -10.38 6.55 -9.20
N MET A 110 -10.25 6.09 -7.95
CA MET A 110 -11.36 5.74 -7.08
C MET A 110 -12.18 6.98 -6.70
N ALA A 111 -11.49 8.07 -6.35
CA ALA A 111 -12.13 9.37 -6.11
C ALA A 111 -12.83 9.92 -7.36
N ALA A 112 -12.21 9.78 -8.53
CA ALA A 112 -12.83 10.15 -9.79
C ALA A 112 -14.07 9.28 -10.09
N ALA A 113 -14.03 7.97 -9.85
CA ALA A 113 -15.18 7.09 -10.02
C ALA A 113 -16.38 7.48 -9.13
N GLU A 114 -16.12 7.88 -7.87
CA GLU A 114 -17.18 8.41 -6.99
C GLU A 114 -17.80 9.68 -7.52
N LEU A 115 -16.98 10.66 -7.95
CA LEU A 115 -17.43 12.01 -8.27
C LEU A 115 -17.99 12.15 -9.69
N GLU A 116 -17.46 11.37 -10.64
CA GLU A 116 -17.75 11.53 -12.07
C GLU A 116 -18.64 10.38 -12.60
N ASP A 117 -18.49 9.15 -12.07
CA ASP A 117 -19.19 7.96 -12.58
C ASP A 117 -20.34 7.51 -11.67
N GLY A 118 -20.55 8.16 -10.51
CA GLY A 118 -21.55 7.78 -9.52
C GLY A 118 -21.30 6.41 -8.88
N ALA A 119 -20.04 5.98 -8.85
CA ALA A 119 -19.67 4.73 -8.22
C ALA A 119 -19.69 4.82 -6.69
N ALA A 120 -19.86 3.69 -6.02
CA ALA A 120 -19.87 3.57 -4.56
C ALA A 120 -18.74 2.68 -4.07
N LEU A 121 -18.05 3.12 -3.00
CA LEU A 121 -17.07 2.31 -2.29
C LEU A 121 -17.82 1.41 -1.30
N PHE A 122 -18.23 0.22 -1.70
CA PHE A 122 -19.07 -0.66 -0.87
C PHE A 122 -18.29 -1.42 0.21
N HIS A 123 -16.97 -1.53 0.07
CA HIS A 123 -16.12 -2.14 1.10
C HIS A 123 -14.84 -1.34 1.27
N ARG A 124 -14.70 -0.75 2.46
CA ARG A 124 -13.54 0.03 2.90
C ARG A 124 -12.95 -0.58 4.15
N ARG A 125 -11.63 -0.69 4.19
CA ARG A 125 -10.84 -1.19 5.33
C ARG A 125 -9.50 -0.45 5.33
N PRO A 126 -9.43 0.76 5.94
CA PRO A 126 -8.17 1.53 5.97
C PRO A 126 -6.99 0.74 6.55
N GLU A 127 -7.27 -0.14 7.54
CA GLU A 127 -6.28 -1.01 8.19
C GLU A 127 -5.71 -2.11 7.28
N HIS A 128 -6.37 -2.42 6.17
CA HIS A 128 -5.88 -3.38 5.17
C HIS A 128 -5.04 -2.73 4.07
N ASN A 129 -5.01 -1.41 4.04
CA ASN A 129 -4.17 -0.69 3.10
C ASN A 129 -2.71 -0.70 3.56
N THR A 130 -1.80 -0.63 2.62
CA THR A 130 -0.37 -0.55 2.87
C THR A 130 0.06 0.87 3.25
N TRP A 131 1.35 1.05 3.53
CA TRP A 131 1.93 2.32 3.91
C TRP A 131 2.70 2.93 2.74
N GLY A 132 2.70 4.24 2.63
CA GLY A 132 3.66 4.98 1.83
C GLY A 132 5.01 4.98 2.55
N ILE A 133 5.96 4.19 2.04
CA ILE A 133 7.24 3.93 2.71
C ILE A 133 8.39 4.45 1.85
N LEU A 134 9.30 5.18 2.50
CA LEU A 134 10.56 5.58 1.92
C LEU A 134 11.57 4.44 2.10
N ASN A 135 12.11 3.96 0.99
CA ASN A 135 13.11 2.89 0.95
C ASN A 135 14.44 3.42 0.45
N THR A 136 15.53 2.77 0.87
CA THR A 136 16.88 3.06 0.37
C THR A 136 17.67 1.77 0.23
N PRO A 137 18.63 1.67 -0.73
CA PRO A 137 19.59 0.57 -0.76
C PRO A 137 20.39 0.51 0.55
N THR A 138 20.58 -0.68 1.11
CA THR A 138 21.33 -0.90 2.35
C THR A 138 22.73 -0.29 2.29
N ALA A 139 23.47 -0.59 1.23
CA ALA A 139 24.83 -0.06 1.04
C ALA A 139 24.86 1.47 0.95
N PHE A 140 23.81 2.11 0.39
CA PHE A 140 23.71 3.57 0.38
C PHE A 140 23.50 4.13 1.78
N ALA A 141 22.57 3.52 2.55
CA ALA A 141 22.30 3.94 3.92
C ALA A 141 23.52 3.82 4.84
N GLU A 142 24.30 2.75 4.69
CA GLU A 142 25.52 2.53 5.46
C GLU A 142 26.61 3.54 5.10
N LYS A 143 26.82 3.80 3.81
CA LYS A 143 27.84 4.71 3.31
C LYS A 143 27.50 6.18 3.53
N ASN A 144 26.20 6.53 3.52
CA ASN A 144 25.73 7.92 3.52
C ASN A 144 24.62 8.18 4.57
N PRO A 145 24.82 7.82 5.86
CA PRO A 145 23.76 7.93 6.86
C PRO A 145 23.27 9.37 7.05
N GLU A 146 24.16 10.37 6.92
CA GLU A 146 23.80 11.77 7.04
C GLU A 146 22.94 12.28 5.88
N ILE A 147 23.14 11.73 4.67
CA ILE A 147 22.25 12.04 3.54
C ILE A 147 20.86 11.47 3.78
N VAL A 148 20.78 10.22 4.27
CA VAL A 148 19.51 9.58 4.63
C VAL A 148 18.76 10.41 5.65
N LYS A 149 19.41 10.84 6.73
CA LYS A 149 18.81 11.71 7.77
C LYS A 149 18.30 13.03 7.18
N ARG A 150 19.10 13.67 6.32
CA ARG A 150 18.67 14.92 5.65
C ARG A 150 17.44 14.72 4.79
N VAL A 151 17.36 13.63 4.03
CA VAL A 151 16.18 13.29 3.22
C VAL A 151 14.96 13.09 4.12
N ILE A 152 15.08 12.31 5.19
CA ILE A 152 13.98 12.09 6.16
C ILE A 152 13.53 13.42 6.76
N ASN A 153 14.44 14.31 7.13
CA ASN A 153 14.10 15.62 7.68
C ASN A 153 13.34 16.51 6.68
N VAL A 154 13.68 16.42 5.38
CA VAL A 154 12.92 17.13 4.33
C VAL A 154 11.49 16.58 4.24
N TYR A 155 11.33 15.26 4.24
CA TYR A 155 10.01 14.62 4.26
C TYR A 155 9.21 15.01 5.51
N GLU A 156 9.84 15.01 6.68
CA GLU A 156 9.20 15.40 7.95
C GLU A 156 8.77 16.87 7.95
N THR A 157 9.60 17.76 7.40
CA THR A 157 9.26 19.17 7.23
C THR A 157 8.06 19.35 6.30
N ALA A 158 8.06 18.66 5.16
CA ALA A 158 6.95 18.69 4.23
C ALA A 158 5.66 18.10 4.84
N ARG A 159 5.76 17.00 5.59
CA ARG A 159 4.65 16.40 6.32
C ARG A 159 4.02 17.37 7.33
N LYS A 160 4.85 18.02 8.17
CA LYS A 160 4.38 19.02 9.14
C LYS A 160 3.70 20.21 8.47
N ALA A 161 4.26 20.68 7.36
CA ALA A 161 3.65 21.75 6.57
C ALA A 161 2.29 21.32 5.98
N ALA A 162 2.19 20.08 5.48
CA ALA A 162 0.95 19.51 4.95
C ALA A 162 -0.14 19.34 6.03
N LEU A 163 0.25 18.99 7.26
CA LEU A 163 -0.67 18.90 8.40
C LEU A 163 -1.17 20.28 8.84
N ALA A 164 -0.36 21.32 8.70
CA ALA A 164 -0.75 22.69 9.01
C ALA A 164 -1.65 23.29 7.92
N ASP A 165 -1.33 23.04 6.64
CA ASP A 165 -2.14 23.44 5.48
C ASP A 165 -1.94 22.44 4.34
N ILE A 166 -3.01 21.71 4.00
CA ILE A 166 -2.99 20.72 2.92
C ILE A 166 -3.05 21.32 1.51
N LYS A 167 -3.43 22.57 1.36
CA LYS A 167 -3.66 23.19 0.04
C LYS A 167 -2.45 23.21 -0.88
N PRO A 168 -1.21 23.52 -0.41
CA PRO A 168 -0.03 23.44 -1.27
C PRO A 168 0.22 22.03 -1.82
N VAL A 169 -0.03 20.99 -1.01
CA VAL A 169 0.09 19.58 -1.44
C VAL A 169 -1.00 19.26 -2.47
N GLN A 170 -2.23 19.69 -2.22
CA GLN A 170 -3.34 19.53 -3.17
C GLN A 170 -3.01 20.17 -4.52
N ALA A 171 -2.55 21.41 -4.54
CA ALA A 171 -2.16 22.11 -5.77
C ALA A 171 -1.03 21.39 -6.52
N ALA A 172 0.00 20.92 -5.80
CA ALA A 172 1.09 20.15 -6.39
C ALA A 172 0.61 18.82 -6.99
N LEU A 173 -0.29 18.10 -6.32
CA LEU A 173 -0.87 16.87 -6.83
C LEU A 173 -1.78 17.08 -8.03
N VAL A 174 -2.59 18.14 -8.06
CA VAL A 174 -3.40 18.54 -9.22
C VAL A 174 -2.50 18.73 -10.44
N ALA A 175 -1.41 19.48 -10.29
CA ALA A 175 -0.46 19.73 -11.36
C ALA A 175 0.26 18.45 -11.83
N ALA A 176 0.68 17.60 -10.90
CA ALA A 176 1.42 16.38 -11.21
C ALA A 176 0.52 15.30 -11.82
N ALA A 177 -0.66 15.06 -11.27
CA ALA A 177 -1.58 14.02 -11.72
C ALA A 177 -2.43 14.45 -12.93
N ARG A 178 -2.53 15.77 -13.20
CA ARG A 178 -3.40 16.35 -14.23
C ARG A 178 -4.87 15.93 -14.07
N LEU A 179 -5.31 15.86 -12.82
CA LEU A 179 -6.69 15.51 -12.45
C LEU A 179 -7.41 16.74 -11.88
N PRO A 180 -8.75 16.76 -11.95
CA PRO A 180 -9.55 17.82 -11.37
C PRO A 180 -9.29 18.00 -9.87
N GLU A 181 -9.29 19.24 -9.40
CA GLU A 181 -9.08 19.58 -8.00
C GLU A 181 -10.02 18.83 -7.04
N PRO A 182 -11.34 18.66 -7.31
CA PRO A 182 -12.24 17.89 -6.44
C PRO A 182 -11.82 16.42 -6.28
N VAL A 183 -11.23 15.80 -7.31
CA VAL A 183 -10.73 14.43 -7.28
C VAL A 183 -9.56 14.31 -6.32
N ILE A 184 -8.59 15.21 -6.43
CA ILE A 184 -7.43 15.25 -5.53
C ILE A 184 -7.85 15.60 -4.11
N ALA A 185 -8.76 16.54 -3.92
CA ALA A 185 -9.32 16.87 -2.61
C ALA A 185 -9.97 15.64 -1.96
N ARG A 186 -10.77 14.89 -2.72
CA ARG A 186 -11.40 13.65 -2.25
C ARG A 186 -10.35 12.60 -1.83
N GLN A 187 -9.32 12.37 -2.63
CA GLN A 187 -8.21 11.47 -2.28
C GLN A 187 -7.54 11.89 -0.96
N LEU A 188 -7.24 13.18 -0.80
CA LEU A 188 -6.56 13.70 0.38
C LEU A 188 -7.37 13.54 1.67
N THR A 189 -8.71 13.55 1.60
CA THR A 189 -9.55 13.25 2.78
C THR A 189 -9.35 11.84 3.34
N ARG A 190 -8.73 10.94 2.58
CA ARG A 190 -8.42 9.55 2.92
C ARG A 190 -6.92 9.30 3.12
N THR A 191 -6.12 10.36 3.23
CA THR A 191 -4.67 10.24 3.39
C THR A 191 -4.27 10.68 4.78
N ASP A 192 -3.83 9.72 5.60
CA ASP A 192 -3.30 10.00 6.93
C ASP A 192 -1.81 10.35 6.84
N LEU A 193 -1.46 11.50 7.39
CA LEU A 193 -0.09 12.02 7.48
C LEU A 193 0.39 12.09 8.94
N SER A 194 -0.28 11.43 9.87
CA SER A 194 -0.03 11.59 11.32
C SER A 194 1.33 11.08 11.76
N THR A 195 1.92 10.10 11.07
CA THR A 195 3.20 9.50 11.46
C THR A 195 4.21 9.45 10.33
N SER A 196 5.49 9.60 10.70
CA SER A 196 6.65 9.34 9.84
C SER A 196 7.55 8.23 10.39
N VAL A 197 7.23 7.72 11.59
CA VAL A 197 7.98 6.67 12.26
C VAL A 197 7.68 5.32 11.63
N ILE A 198 8.72 4.56 11.30
CA ILE A 198 8.61 3.19 10.85
C ILE A 198 8.96 2.21 11.97
N GLY A 199 8.23 1.10 12.08
CA GLY A 199 8.47 0.12 13.13
C GLY A 199 7.52 -1.07 13.09
N LYS A 200 7.14 -1.54 14.28
CA LYS A 200 6.37 -2.77 14.46
C LYS A 200 5.03 -2.76 13.72
N VAL A 201 4.29 -1.65 13.78
CA VAL A 201 2.96 -1.54 13.15
C VAL A 201 3.04 -1.72 11.64
N GLN A 202 4.06 -1.12 10.99
CA GLN A 202 4.29 -1.26 9.56
C GLN A 202 4.73 -2.70 9.22
N ALA A 203 5.62 -3.28 10.04
CA ALA A 203 6.06 -4.66 9.88
C ALA A 203 4.87 -5.64 9.93
N GLU A 204 3.96 -5.47 10.87
CA GLU A 204 2.75 -6.30 10.99
C GLU A 204 1.84 -6.18 9.77
N THR A 205 1.59 -4.96 9.28
CA THR A 205 0.76 -4.72 8.09
C THR A 205 1.39 -5.35 6.84
N ILE A 206 2.70 -5.14 6.63
CA ILE A 206 3.41 -5.67 5.46
C ILE A 206 3.48 -7.20 5.53
N THR A 207 3.70 -7.77 6.73
CA THR A 207 3.69 -9.21 6.93
C THR A 207 2.32 -9.80 6.58
N ALA A 208 1.23 -9.22 7.06
CA ALA A 208 -0.12 -9.67 6.75
C ALA A 208 -0.43 -9.62 5.24
N ALA A 209 0.02 -8.57 4.55
CA ALA A 209 -0.10 -8.46 3.10
C ALA A 209 0.72 -9.55 2.37
N GLY A 210 1.95 -9.79 2.82
CA GLY A 210 2.83 -10.82 2.25
C GLY A 210 2.29 -12.23 2.44
N VAL A 211 1.73 -12.55 3.62
CA VAL A 211 1.08 -13.83 3.88
C VAL A 211 -0.15 -14.02 2.99
N ALA A 212 -1.00 -13.01 2.85
CA ALA A 212 -2.15 -13.09 1.95
C ALA A 212 -1.75 -13.36 0.49
N LEU A 213 -0.68 -12.74 0.00
CA LEU A 213 -0.12 -13.00 -1.32
C LEU A 213 0.48 -14.42 -1.45
N GLN A 214 1.07 -14.95 -0.38
CA GLN A 214 1.60 -16.31 -0.34
C GLN A 214 0.46 -17.34 -0.40
N GLU A 215 -0.60 -17.14 0.36
CA GLU A 215 -1.80 -17.99 0.33
C GLU A 215 -2.51 -17.95 -1.03
N ALA A 216 -2.47 -16.81 -1.72
CA ALA A 216 -2.97 -16.67 -3.09
C ALA A 216 -2.03 -17.20 -4.18
N GLY A 217 -0.86 -17.73 -3.81
CA GLY A 217 0.12 -18.28 -4.76
C GLY A 217 0.86 -17.23 -5.61
N VAL A 218 0.83 -15.96 -5.20
CA VAL A 218 1.60 -14.88 -5.84
C VAL A 218 3.04 -14.87 -5.32
N ILE A 219 3.23 -15.11 -4.02
CA ILE A 219 4.53 -15.34 -3.39
C ILE A 219 4.70 -16.86 -3.22
N LYS A 220 5.89 -17.38 -3.47
CA LYS A 220 6.20 -18.79 -3.31
C LYS A 220 6.03 -19.23 -1.85
N ALA A 221 5.54 -20.45 -1.64
CA ALA A 221 5.26 -20.99 -0.31
C ALA A 221 6.51 -21.17 0.59
N ASP A 222 7.70 -21.27 0.01
CA ASP A 222 8.97 -21.44 0.69
C ASP A 222 9.62 -20.11 1.14
N VAL A 223 9.04 -18.97 0.81
CA VAL A 223 9.54 -17.66 1.25
C VAL A 223 9.21 -17.42 2.71
N ASP A 224 10.22 -17.13 3.54
CA ASP A 224 10.02 -16.65 4.91
C ASP A 224 9.61 -15.16 4.92
N VAL A 225 8.31 -14.91 4.71
CA VAL A 225 7.74 -13.56 4.68
C VAL A 225 8.06 -12.77 5.96
N LYS A 226 7.98 -13.41 7.13
CA LYS A 226 8.24 -12.73 8.42
C LYS A 226 9.70 -12.33 8.55
N GLY A 227 10.62 -13.21 8.22
CA GLY A 227 12.06 -12.92 8.24
C GLY A 227 12.45 -11.83 7.24
N VAL A 228 11.90 -11.88 6.04
CA VAL A 228 12.11 -10.82 5.04
C VAL A 228 11.63 -9.47 5.55
N VAL A 229 10.42 -9.38 6.09
CA VAL A 229 9.87 -8.10 6.61
C VAL A 229 10.68 -7.61 7.82
N ALA A 230 11.05 -8.51 8.74
CA ALA A 230 11.88 -8.15 9.89
C ALA A 230 13.23 -7.57 9.47
N SER A 231 13.84 -8.07 8.40
CA SER A 231 15.09 -7.55 7.86
C SER A 231 14.92 -6.26 7.06
N LEU A 232 13.72 -6.01 6.52
CA LEU A 232 13.41 -4.83 5.71
C LEU A 232 13.29 -3.57 6.56
N ILE A 233 12.65 -3.66 7.74
CA ILE A 233 12.31 -2.51 8.58
C ILE A 233 13.56 -2.00 9.33
N GLU A 234 13.95 -0.75 9.09
CA GLU A 234 15.10 -0.11 9.74
C GLU A 234 14.66 1.17 10.49
N PRO A 235 14.29 1.05 11.79
CA PRO A 235 13.72 2.17 12.54
C PRO A 235 14.74 3.20 13.01
N LYS A 236 16.06 2.89 12.99
CA LYS A 236 17.09 3.77 13.56
C LYS A 236 17.07 5.21 13.01
N PHE A 237 16.67 5.37 11.75
CA PHE A 237 16.65 6.68 11.09
C PHE A 237 15.46 7.56 11.53
N THR A 238 14.40 6.98 12.07
CA THR A 238 13.21 7.71 12.55
C THR A 238 12.99 7.61 14.07
N ALA A 239 13.86 6.94 14.80
CA ALA A 239 13.72 6.76 16.25
C ALA A 239 13.60 8.10 17.01
N HIS A 240 14.28 9.14 16.55
CA HIS A 240 14.23 10.49 17.15
C HIS A 240 12.91 11.25 16.85
N LEU A 241 12.06 10.74 15.96
CA LEU A 241 10.76 11.33 15.62
C LEU A 241 9.61 10.69 16.41
N ALA A 242 9.91 9.68 17.22
CA ALA A 242 8.91 8.94 18.02
C ALA A 242 8.52 9.63 19.34
N SER A 243 9.10 10.80 19.62
CA SER A 243 8.87 11.60 20.85
C SER A 243 7.83 12.69 20.64
#